data_26ba5945c376db3011e13568c4ccf425
#
_entry.id   26ba5945c376db3011e13568c4ccf425
#
_cell.length_a   1.000
_cell.length_b   1.000
_cell.length_c   1.000
_cell.angle_alpha   90.00
_cell.angle_beta   90.00
_cell.angle_gamma   90.00
#
_symmetry.space_group_name_H-M   'P 1'
#
loop_
_entity.id
_entity.type
_entity.pdbx_description
1 polymer ?
#
loop_
_entity_poly.entity_id
_entity_poly.type
_entity_poly.pdbx_seq_one_letter_code
_entity_poly.pdbx_strand_id
1 'polypeptide(L)'
;LQHDFSLFCVGDDWQSIYRFAGSDLHLILDFDRIWHAWGPTRMFQITTTRRFRQSLIDASGAFVMRDTNLYVKHLNNPSDKKDYSLKALGGHTEEERFNVIVEQLRKLPKTASVLLLGRYRSDINLMIRCDQSGLFSIDQSTGNIRFLEKPDMDIRFMTAHASKGLQRDFVFLLCCSGGLKGFPSTIPEEPLLGLLLPEVERCPHAEERRLFYVAMTRCKKKLFFIVDQTRPSRFMYELHSKICPNIFRGVKLPPQCPNCGEAL
;
A
#
# COMPACT_ATOMS: atom_id res chain seq x y z
N LEU A 1 23.05 28.19 23.44
CA LEU A 1 21.85 27.38 23.65
C LEU A 1 20.70 28.34 23.92
N GLN A 2 19.68 28.36 23.07
CA GLN A 2 18.45 29.11 23.35
C GLN A 2 17.77 28.48 24.58
N HIS A 3 17.48 29.28 25.57
CA HIS A 3 16.85 28.84 26.80
C HIS A 3 15.31 28.73 26.69
N ASP A 4 14.73 29.38 25.70
CA ASP A 4 13.28 29.36 25.42
C ASP A 4 13.04 28.88 23.99
N PHE A 5 12.73 27.61 23.80
CA PHE A 5 12.31 27.07 22.52
C PHE A 5 11.07 26.18 22.68
N SER A 6 10.28 26.11 21.63
CA SER A 6 9.20 25.12 21.52
C SER A 6 9.45 24.26 20.30
N LEU A 7 9.31 22.94 20.45
CA LEU A 7 9.40 21.98 19.39
C LEU A 7 8.00 21.53 18.99
N PHE A 8 7.64 21.72 17.71
CA PHE A 8 6.40 21.23 17.14
C PHE A 8 6.72 20.24 16.02
N CYS A 9 6.28 18.99 16.20
CA CYS A 9 6.50 17.91 15.24
C CYS A 9 5.16 17.39 14.72
N VAL A 10 5.12 17.09 13.42
CA VAL A 10 4.00 16.41 12.77
C VAL A 10 4.53 15.14 12.11
N GLY A 11 3.91 14.00 12.42
CA GLY A 11 4.31 12.71 11.88
C GLY A 11 3.13 11.75 11.78
N ASP A 12 3.34 10.65 11.09
CA ASP A 12 2.39 9.56 10.97
C ASP A 12 3.16 8.23 11.04
N ASP A 13 3.08 7.56 12.18
CA ASP A 13 3.75 6.28 12.43
C ASP A 13 3.28 5.20 11.44
N TRP A 14 1.99 5.21 11.03
CA TRP A 14 1.47 4.28 10.01
C TRP A 14 2.08 4.47 8.63
N GLN A 15 2.76 5.62 8.38
CA GLN A 15 3.44 5.92 7.12
C GLN A 15 4.97 5.99 7.25
N SER A 16 5.54 5.42 8.31
CA SER A 16 6.99 5.30 8.48
C SER A 16 7.52 4.14 7.62
N ILE A 17 8.06 4.45 6.44
CA ILE A 17 8.47 3.51 5.40
C ILE A 17 9.87 3.77 4.85
N TYR A 18 10.69 4.53 5.54
CA TYR A 18 12.03 4.92 5.10
C TYR A 18 13.12 4.53 6.13
N ARG A 19 12.96 3.39 6.81
CA ARG A 19 13.96 2.87 7.72
C ARG A 19 15.30 2.68 7.01
N PHE A 20 15.28 2.18 5.77
CA PHE A 20 16.46 2.02 4.93
C PHE A 20 17.20 3.34 4.63
N ALA A 21 16.56 4.48 4.81
CA ALA A 21 17.13 5.82 4.68
C ALA A 21 17.42 6.47 6.04
N GLY A 22 17.45 5.68 7.14
CA GLY A 22 17.74 6.15 8.48
C GLY A 22 16.55 6.76 9.24
N SER A 23 15.32 6.60 8.75
CA SER A 23 14.12 7.04 9.48
C SER A 23 13.88 6.13 10.69
N ASP A 24 13.81 6.75 11.88
CA ASP A 24 13.56 6.05 13.14
C ASP A 24 12.13 6.31 13.62
N LEU A 25 11.33 5.24 13.70
CA LEU A 25 9.96 5.28 14.18
C LEU A 25 9.86 5.64 15.67
N HIS A 26 10.87 5.29 16.47
CA HIS A 26 10.91 5.58 17.90
C HIS A 26 10.90 7.08 18.19
N LEU A 27 11.38 7.92 17.28
CA LEU A 27 11.28 9.38 17.42
C LEU A 27 9.83 9.89 17.53
N ILE A 28 8.87 9.13 16.99
CA ILE A 28 7.44 9.43 17.11
C ILE A 28 6.84 8.68 18.29
N LEU A 29 7.09 7.37 18.41
CA LEU A 29 6.45 6.52 19.42
C LEU A 29 6.92 6.87 20.85
N ASP A 30 8.19 7.19 20.99
CA ASP A 30 8.81 7.55 22.28
C ASP A 30 8.99 9.07 22.48
N PHE A 31 8.17 9.87 21.77
CA PHE A 31 8.35 11.34 21.74
C PHE A 31 8.45 11.94 23.15
N ASP A 32 7.52 11.59 24.05
CA ASP A 32 7.54 12.08 25.43
C ASP A 32 8.82 11.65 26.16
N ARG A 33 9.23 10.40 26.07
CA ARG A 33 10.43 9.86 26.71
C ARG A 33 11.71 10.56 26.23
N ILE A 34 11.79 10.86 24.92
CA ILE A 34 12.99 11.47 24.33
C ILE A 34 13.11 12.96 24.73
N TRP A 35 11.98 13.67 24.73
CA TRP A 35 11.97 15.13 24.89
C TRP A 35 11.58 15.61 26.28
N HIS A 36 11.21 14.71 27.18
CA HIS A 36 10.78 15.02 28.56
C HIS A 36 11.75 15.93 29.33
N ALA A 37 13.05 15.73 29.16
CA ALA A 37 14.09 16.53 29.84
C ALA A 37 14.06 18.03 29.46
N TRP A 38 13.40 18.40 28.38
CA TRP A 38 13.32 19.77 27.84
C TRP A 38 12.02 20.48 28.21
N GLY A 39 11.08 19.77 28.82
CA GLY A 39 9.79 20.31 29.26
C GLY A 39 8.63 19.35 29.02
N PRO A 40 7.41 19.74 29.44
CA PRO A 40 6.23 18.91 29.28
C PRO A 40 5.85 18.78 27.79
N THR A 41 5.56 17.54 27.36
CA THR A 41 5.10 17.26 25.99
C THR A 41 3.58 17.14 25.96
N ARG A 42 3.00 17.36 24.77
CA ARG A 42 1.59 17.12 24.48
C ARG A 42 1.45 16.48 23.10
N MET A 43 0.63 15.45 23.01
CA MET A 43 0.32 14.78 21.77
C MET A 43 -1.15 15.02 21.38
N PHE A 44 -1.36 15.29 20.10
CA PHE A 44 -2.69 15.43 19.51
C PHE A 44 -2.82 14.50 18.32
N GLN A 45 -3.95 13.85 18.17
CA GLN A 45 -4.23 12.98 17.02
C GLN A 45 -5.23 13.66 16.06
N ILE A 46 -4.91 13.62 14.77
CA ILE A 46 -5.85 13.99 13.72
C ILE A 46 -6.62 12.72 13.34
N THR A 47 -7.91 12.68 13.69
CA THR A 47 -8.77 11.49 13.49
C THR A 47 -9.70 11.62 12.29
N THR A 48 -9.79 12.80 11.66
CA THR A 48 -10.66 13.02 10.51
C THR A 48 -9.86 13.07 9.21
N THR A 49 -10.27 12.27 8.23
CA THR A 49 -9.74 12.32 6.87
C THR A 49 -10.88 12.48 5.86
N ARG A 50 -10.63 13.28 4.80
CA ARG A 50 -11.57 13.43 3.67
C ARG A 50 -10.97 12.90 2.37
N ARG A 51 -9.82 12.22 2.46
CA ARG A 51 -9.05 11.79 1.29
C ARG A 51 -9.64 10.58 0.61
N PHE A 52 -10.19 9.63 1.38
CA PHE A 52 -10.67 8.35 0.90
C PHE A 52 -11.89 7.88 1.70
N ARG A 53 -12.57 6.87 1.16
CA ARG A 53 -13.85 6.37 1.65
C ARG A 53 -13.73 5.64 2.99
N GLN A 54 -14.82 5.59 3.77
CA GLN A 54 -14.85 4.91 5.07
C GLN A 54 -14.48 3.42 4.95
N SER A 55 -14.98 2.72 3.93
CA SER A 55 -14.63 1.30 3.71
C SER A 55 -13.13 1.06 3.52
N LEU A 56 -12.41 2.02 2.90
CA LEU A 56 -10.95 1.95 2.78
C LEU A 56 -10.26 2.31 4.10
N ILE A 57 -10.79 3.29 4.85
CA ILE A 57 -10.30 3.63 6.19
C ILE A 57 -10.35 2.40 7.10
N ASP A 58 -11.52 1.76 7.17
CA ASP A 58 -11.75 0.61 8.04
C ASP A 58 -10.83 -0.56 7.68
N ALA A 59 -10.75 -0.91 6.40
CA ALA A 59 -9.91 -2.02 5.94
C ALA A 59 -8.42 -1.74 6.12
N SER A 60 -7.94 -0.55 5.73
CA SER A 60 -6.52 -0.21 5.84
C SER A 60 -6.08 0.01 7.28
N GLY A 61 -6.95 0.61 8.11
CA GLY A 61 -6.71 0.79 9.54
C GLY A 61 -6.65 -0.55 10.27
N ALA A 62 -7.66 -1.43 10.08
CA ALA A 62 -7.64 -2.78 10.66
C ALA A 62 -6.41 -3.59 10.20
N PHE A 63 -5.96 -3.39 8.97
CA PHE A 63 -4.77 -4.06 8.46
C PHE A 63 -3.48 -3.55 9.12
N VAL A 64 -3.26 -2.24 9.19
CA VAL A 64 -2.00 -1.68 9.74
C VAL A 64 -1.92 -1.84 11.26
N MET A 65 -3.04 -1.73 11.98
CA MET A 65 -3.10 -1.92 13.44
C MET A 65 -2.86 -3.36 13.91
N ARG A 66 -2.68 -4.33 13.02
CA ARG A 66 -2.14 -5.65 13.40
C ARG A 66 -0.69 -5.59 13.86
N ASP A 67 0.01 -4.52 13.55
CA ASP A 67 1.24 -4.14 14.25
C ASP A 67 0.87 -3.40 15.54
N THR A 68 0.98 -4.10 16.66
CA THR A 68 0.59 -3.60 18.00
C THR A 68 1.58 -2.58 18.56
N ASN A 69 2.70 -2.32 17.90
CA ASN A 69 3.67 -1.31 18.33
C ASN A 69 3.28 0.10 17.86
N LEU A 70 2.32 0.23 16.96
CA LEU A 70 1.88 1.51 16.43
C LEU A 70 0.77 2.13 17.28
N TYR A 71 0.62 3.45 17.20
CA TYR A 71 -0.50 4.12 17.85
C TYR A 71 -1.84 3.64 17.28
N VAL A 72 -2.77 3.36 18.18
CA VAL A 72 -4.15 3.07 17.82
C VAL A 72 -4.82 4.36 17.34
N LYS A 73 -5.30 4.37 16.11
CA LYS A 73 -6.00 5.51 15.51
C LYS A 73 -7.36 5.07 14.97
N HIS A 74 -8.38 5.82 15.31
CA HIS A 74 -9.73 5.63 14.78
C HIS A 74 -10.04 6.78 13.81
N LEU A 75 -9.73 6.55 12.54
CA LEU A 75 -9.97 7.53 11.50
C LEU A 75 -11.41 7.45 11.01
N ASN A 76 -11.99 8.60 10.70
CA ASN A 76 -13.32 8.68 10.10
C ASN A 76 -13.37 9.66 8.92
N ASN A 77 -14.33 9.43 8.03
CA ASN A 77 -14.69 10.36 6.96
C ASN A 77 -16.14 10.83 7.15
N PRO A 78 -16.37 12.05 7.67
CA PRO A 78 -17.71 12.55 7.95
C PRO A 78 -18.56 12.80 6.69
N SER A 79 -17.94 12.79 5.50
CA SER A 79 -18.60 13.04 4.22
C SER A 79 -18.90 11.75 3.46
N ASP A 80 -18.72 10.58 4.07
CA ASP A 80 -18.79 9.33 3.33
C ASP A 80 -20.22 8.87 3.06
N LYS A 81 -20.47 8.57 1.79
CA LYS A 81 -21.60 7.75 1.37
C LYS A 81 -21.12 6.32 1.32
N LYS A 82 -21.84 5.39 1.95
CA LYS A 82 -21.53 3.94 1.93
C LYS A 82 -21.29 3.47 0.50
N ASP A 83 -20.03 3.29 0.13
CA ASP A 83 -19.64 2.82 -1.20
C ASP A 83 -18.44 1.86 -1.08
N TYR A 84 -18.43 0.81 -1.90
CA TYR A 84 -17.36 -0.17 -1.92
C TYR A 84 -16.16 0.37 -2.70
N SER A 85 -15.16 0.82 -1.95
CA SER A 85 -13.93 1.38 -2.53
C SER A 85 -12.82 0.36 -2.77
N LEU A 86 -13.05 -0.91 -2.44
CA LEU A 86 -12.06 -1.99 -2.52
C LEU A 86 -12.57 -3.14 -3.37
N LYS A 87 -11.71 -3.74 -4.20
CA LYS A 87 -12.00 -4.95 -4.95
C LYS A 87 -10.74 -5.76 -5.21
N ALA A 88 -10.78 -7.06 -4.95
CA ALA A 88 -9.77 -7.99 -5.41
C ALA A 88 -10.14 -8.50 -6.82
N LEU A 89 -9.13 -8.62 -7.67
CA LEU A 89 -9.20 -9.19 -9.01
C LEU A 89 -8.07 -10.21 -9.10
N GLY A 90 -8.33 -11.40 -9.58
CA GLY A 90 -7.36 -12.48 -9.59
C GLY A 90 -7.12 -13.05 -10.97
N GLY A 91 -5.99 -13.71 -11.13
CA GLY A 91 -5.64 -14.54 -12.26
C GLY A 91 -4.56 -15.53 -11.87
N HIS A 92 -4.55 -16.69 -12.51
CA HIS A 92 -3.54 -17.72 -12.31
C HIS A 92 -2.28 -17.44 -13.14
N THR A 93 -2.45 -16.83 -14.31
CA THR A 93 -1.36 -16.44 -15.20
C THR A 93 -1.15 -14.93 -15.23
N GLU A 94 -0.03 -14.48 -15.77
CA GLU A 94 0.22 -13.04 -15.99
C GLU A 94 -0.78 -12.46 -16.99
N GLU A 95 -1.13 -13.20 -18.04
CA GLU A 95 -2.10 -12.80 -19.05
C GLU A 95 -3.50 -12.62 -18.46
N GLU A 96 -3.94 -13.53 -17.59
CA GLU A 96 -5.23 -13.39 -16.89
C GLU A 96 -5.25 -12.13 -16.01
N ARG A 97 -4.16 -11.87 -15.26
CA ARG A 97 -4.04 -10.65 -14.45
C ARG A 97 -4.00 -9.38 -15.28
N PHE A 98 -3.30 -9.40 -16.41
CA PHE A 98 -3.31 -8.30 -17.39
C PHE A 98 -4.72 -8.05 -17.93
N ASN A 99 -5.40 -9.10 -18.36
CA ASN A 99 -6.75 -9.00 -18.94
C ASN A 99 -7.75 -8.39 -17.96
N VAL A 100 -7.72 -8.78 -16.68
CA VAL A 100 -8.61 -8.18 -15.68
C VAL A 100 -8.29 -6.70 -15.42
N ILE A 101 -7.02 -6.27 -15.53
CA ILE A 101 -6.64 -4.86 -15.47
C ILE A 101 -7.27 -4.11 -16.67
N VAL A 102 -7.04 -4.60 -17.87
CA VAL A 102 -7.57 -3.98 -19.10
C VAL A 102 -9.10 -3.85 -19.05
N GLU A 103 -9.79 -4.92 -18.65
CA GLU A 103 -11.25 -4.88 -18.48
C GLU A 103 -11.73 -3.82 -17.50
N GLN A 104 -11.01 -3.65 -16.37
CA GLN A 104 -11.38 -2.60 -15.42
C GLN A 104 -11.08 -1.21 -15.98
N LEU A 105 -9.96 -1.00 -16.67
CA LEU A 105 -9.63 0.28 -17.33
C LEU A 105 -10.69 0.66 -18.38
N ARG A 106 -11.20 -0.32 -19.14
CA ARG A 106 -12.30 -0.09 -20.07
C ARG A 106 -13.60 0.37 -19.41
N LYS A 107 -13.85 -0.03 -18.15
CA LYS A 107 -15.03 0.35 -17.35
C LYS A 107 -14.89 1.72 -16.69
N LEU A 108 -13.67 2.26 -16.56
CA LEU A 108 -13.45 3.57 -15.95
C LEU A 108 -13.79 4.72 -16.91
N PRO A 109 -14.09 5.93 -16.38
CA PRO A 109 -14.26 7.13 -17.20
C PRO A 109 -13.06 7.41 -18.11
N LYS A 110 -13.29 8.01 -19.29
CA LYS A 110 -12.22 8.35 -20.24
C LYS A 110 -11.15 9.30 -19.64
N THR A 111 -11.55 10.17 -18.73
CA THR A 111 -10.67 11.14 -18.05
C THR A 111 -10.25 10.68 -16.66
N ALA A 112 -10.30 9.37 -16.37
CA ALA A 112 -9.93 8.85 -15.07
C ALA A 112 -8.43 9.07 -14.77
N SER A 113 -8.13 9.42 -13.52
CA SER A 113 -6.76 9.42 -13.02
C SER A 113 -6.45 8.07 -12.37
N VAL A 114 -5.47 7.34 -12.90
CA VAL A 114 -5.14 5.97 -12.54
C VAL A 114 -3.70 5.86 -12.08
N LEU A 115 -3.47 5.07 -11.03
CA LEU A 115 -2.14 4.72 -10.57
C LEU A 115 -1.98 3.20 -10.54
N LEU A 116 -1.00 2.71 -11.28
CA LEU A 116 -0.54 1.34 -11.18
C LEU A 116 0.60 1.31 -10.17
N LEU A 117 0.45 0.59 -9.06
CA LEU A 117 1.46 0.50 -8.01
C LEU A 117 2.13 -0.87 -8.01
N GLY A 118 3.47 -0.86 -8.06
CA GLY A 118 4.31 -2.02 -7.81
C GLY A 118 5.03 -1.92 -6.46
N ARG A 119 5.52 -3.03 -5.93
CA ARG A 119 6.51 -3.05 -4.85
C ARG A 119 7.90 -2.68 -5.39
N TYR A 120 8.20 -3.15 -6.60
CA TYR A 120 9.44 -2.90 -7.33
C TYR A 120 9.16 -2.28 -8.70
N ARG A 121 10.18 -1.62 -9.27
CA ARG A 121 10.08 -1.09 -10.64
C ARG A 121 9.80 -2.17 -11.68
N SER A 122 10.28 -3.40 -11.43
CA SER A 122 10.06 -4.54 -12.32
C SER A 122 8.60 -4.99 -12.42
N ASP A 123 7.72 -4.57 -11.53
CA ASP A 123 6.32 -5.01 -11.52
C ASP A 123 5.54 -4.46 -12.72
N ILE A 124 6.01 -3.39 -13.35
CA ILE A 124 5.47 -2.89 -14.63
C ILE A 124 5.63 -3.92 -15.77
N ASN A 125 6.57 -4.87 -15.63
CA ASN A 125 6.80 -5.89 -16.66
C ASN A 125 5.57 -6.77 -16.92
N LEU A 126 4.65 -6.90 -15.95
CA LEU A 126 3.34 -7.50 -16.17
C LEU A 126 2.63 -6.84 -17.36
N MET A 127 2.58 -5.50 -17.38
CA MET A 127 1.92 -4.74 -18.45
C MET A 127 2.70 -4.86 -19.77
N ILE A 128 4.03 -4.78 -19.72
CA ILE A 128 4.90 -4.78 -20.91
C ILE A 128 4.88 -6.14 -21.62
N ARG A 129 4.99 -7.25 -20.87
CA ARG A 129 5.10 -8.59 -21.44
C ARG A 129 3.78 -9.12 -21.97
N CYS A 130 2.66 -8.76 -21.32
CA CYS A 130 1.35 -9.30 -21.68
C CYS A 130 0.62 -8.43 -22.72
N ASP A 131 1.09 -7.23 -23.02
CA ASP A 131 0.48 -6.37 -24.03
C ASP A 131 0.92 -6.76 -25.47
N GLN A 132 0.51 -7.93 -25.90
CA GLN A 132 0.80 -8.41 -27.26
C GLN A 132 0.02 -7.63 -28.34
N SER A 133 -1.07 -6.98 -27.96
CA SER A 133 -1.93 -6.23 -28.89
C SER A 133 -1.54 -4.76 -29.03
N GLY A 134 -0.52 -4.31 -28.29
CA GLY A 134 -0.07 -2.91 -28.33
C GLY A 134 -1.12 -1.92 -27.83
N LEU A 135 -1.87 -2.29 -26.79
CA LEU A 135 -2.90 -1.43 -26.20
C LEU A 135 -2.31 -0.25 -25.42
N PHE A 136 -1.05 -0.37 -24.98
CA PHE A 136 -0.39 0.62 -24.14
C PHE A 136 0.91 1.12 -24.76
N SER A 137 1.11 2.42 -24.67
CA SER A 137 2.44 3.02 -24.85
C SER A 137 3.00 3.34 -23.47
N ILE A 138 4.13 2.73 -23.10
CA ILE A 138 4.69 2.81 -21.76
C ILE A 138 6.07 3.47 -21.81
N ASP A 139 6.19 4.63 -21.16
CA ASP A 139 7.48 5.27 -20.91
C ASP A 139 8.02 4.79 -19.55
N GLN A 140 8.99 3.88 -19.59
CA GLN A 140 9.58 3.30 -18.38
C GLN A 140 10.41 4.30 -17.58
N SER A 141 10.89 5.38 -18.19
CA SER A 141 11.70 6.40 -17.52
C SER A 141 10.86 7.29 -16.61
N THR A 142 9.70 7.70 -17.07
CA THR A 142 8.77 8.56 -16.33
C THR A 142 7.67 7.80 -15.61
N GLY A 143 7.41 6.55 -16.02
CA GLY A 143 6.28 5.75 -15.56
C GLY A 143 4.94 6.15 -16.18
N ASN A 144 4.94 7.03 -17.18
CA ASN A 144 3.72 7.44 -17.86
C ASN A 144 3.23 6.31 -18.80
N ILE A 145 1.92 6.07 -18.78
CA ILE A 145 1.28 5.03 -19.58
C ILE A 145 0.12 5.65 -20.35
N ARG A 146 0.12 5.48 -21.65
CA ARG A 146 -0.98 5.89 -22.52
C ARG A 146 -1.78 4.65 -22.93
N PHE A 147 -3.05 4.60 -22.56
CA PHE A 147 -3.98 3.56 -23.01
C PHE A 147 -4.62 4.01 -24.34
N LEU A 148 -4.32 3.32 -25.44
CA LEU A 148 -4.70 3.76 -26.78
C LEU A 148 -6.21 3.77 -27.02
N GLU A 149 -6.98 2.91 -26.32
CA GLU A 149 -8.44 2.93 -26.39
C GLU A 149 -9.06 4.14 -25.64
N LYS A 150 -8.32 4.74 -24.69
CA LYS A 150 -8.75 5.91 -23.90
C LYS A 150 -7.59 6.87 -23.69
N PRO A 151 -7.17 7.61 -24.71
CA PRO A 151 -5.95 8.42 -24.68
C PRO A 151 -6.00 9.60 -23.68
N ASP A 152 -7.20 10.02 -23.25
CA ASP A 152 -7.40 11.08 -22.26
C ASP A 152 -7.27 10.59 -20.80
N MET A 153 -7.10 9.28 -20.59
CA MET A 153 -6.91 8.70 -19.25
C MET A 153 -5.48 8.96 -18.76
N ASP A 154 -5.35 9.60 -17.60
CA ASP A 154 -4.04 9.82 -16.95
C ASP A 154 -3.63 8.58 -16.18
N ILE A 155 -2.80 7.72 -16.79
CA ILE A 155 -2.27 6.51 -16.15
C ILE A 155 -0.79 6.69 -15.87
N ARG A 156 -0.38 6.37 -14.64
CA ARG A 156 1.03 6.35 -14.24
C ARG A 156 1.37 5.09 -13.45
N PHE A 157 2.56 4.56 -13.69
CA PHE A 157 3.15 3.53 -12.85
C PHE A 157 4.15 4.13 -11.86
N MET A 158 4.13 3.64 -10.61
CA MET A 158 5.10 3.99 -9.56
C MET A 158 5.30 2.81 -8.61
N THR A 159 6.42 2.83 -7.88
CA THR A 159 6.56 1.95 -6.71
C THR A 159 5.75 2.49 -5.52
N ALA A 160 5.37 1.61 -4.60
CA ALA A 160 4.67 1.98 -3.38
C ALA A 160 5.42 3.07 -2.59
N HIS A 161 6.75 2.98 -2.49
CA HIS A 161 7.57 4.01 -1.84
C HIS A 161 7.48 5.37 -2.55
N ALA A 162 7.64 5.39 -3.87
CA ALA A 162 7.60 6.63 -4.64
C ALA A 162 6.22 7.29 -4.65
N SER A 163 5.17 6.54 -4.32
CA SER A 163 3.79 7.03 -4.29
C SER A 163 3.44 7.81 -3.01
N LYS A 164 4.31 7.81 -1.99
CA LYS A 164 4.04 8.56 -0.75
C LYS A 164 3.79 10.03 -1.06
N GLY A 165 2.71 10.59 -0.52
CA GLY A 165 2.28 11.97 -0.78
C GLY A 165 1.39 12.14 -2.01
N LEU A 166 1.37 11.19 -2.95
CA LEU A 166 0.55 11.26 -4.17
C LEU A 166 -0.80 10.57 -3.98
N GLN A 167 -1.76 10.91 -4.84
CA GLN A 167 -3.09 10.28 -4.87
C GLN A 167 -3.66 10.29 -6.30
N ARG A 168 -4.48 9.26 -6.62
CA ARG A 168 -5.26 9.16 -7.84
C ARG A 168 -6.67 8.64 -7.53
N ASP A 169 -7.59 8.85 -8.47
CA ASP A 169 -8.96 8.36 -8.30
C ASP A 169 -9.03 6.84 -8.18
N PHE A 170 -8.29 6.17 -9.04
CA PHE A 170 -8.23 4.71 -9.10
C PHE A 170 -6.79 4.21 -8.93
N VAL A 171 -6.64 3.16 -8.14
CA VAL A 171 -5.34 2.55 -7.89
C VAL A 171 -5.43 1.05 -8.17
N PHE A 172 -4.45 0.52 -8.89
CA PHE A 172 -4.25 -0.91 -9.11
C PHE A 172 -2.95 -1.33 -8.43
N LEU A 173 -3.03 -2.19 -7.45
CA LEU A 173 -1.87 -2.74 -6.75
C LEU A 173 -1.46 -4.04 -7.44
N LEU A 174 -0.40 -3.99 -8.25
CA LEU A 174 0.00 -5.07 -9.17
C LEU A 174 0.68 -6.25 -8.49
N CYS A 175 1.25 -6.04 -7.30
CA CYS A 175 2.17 -6.96 -6.64
C CYS A 175 1.53 -7.74 -5.49
N CYS A 176 0.22 -8.10 -5.59
CA CYS A 176 -0.44 -8.91 -4.58
C CYS A 176 -0.10 -10.41 -4.70
N SER A 177 1.20 -10.71 -4.84
CA SER A 177 1.79 -12.03 -4.94
C SER A 177 2.78 -12.29 -3.78
N GLY A 178 3.04 -13.55 -3.49
CA GLY A 178 4.03 -13.98 -2.52
C GLY A 178 5.43 -14.18 -3.13
N GLY A 179 6.40 -14.53 -2.28
CA GLY A 179 7.78 -14.81 -2.63
C GLY A 179 8.74 -13.64 -2.39
N LEU A 180 10.02 -13.83 -2.76
CA LEU A 180 11.09 -12.90 -2.45
C LEU A 180 10.78 -11.46 -2.85
N LYS A 181 10.28 -11.26 -4.05
CA LYS A 181 9.86 -9.95 -4.59
C LYS A 181 8.35 -9.71 -4.50
N GLY A 182 7.67 -10.44 -3.64
CA GLY A 182 6.25 -10.24 -3.39
C GLY A 182 5.95 -9.03 -2.51
N PHE A 183 4.71 -8.96 -2.02
CA PHE A 183 4.31 -7.98 -1.02
C PHE A 183 3.59 -8.68 0.13
N PRO A 184 4.25 -8.90 1.28
CA PRO A 184 5.53 -8.34 1.71
C PRO A 184 6.72 -8.93 0.94
N SER A 185 7.75 -8.11 0.75
CA SER A 185 9.05 -8.57 0.32
C SER A 185 9.70 -9.39 1.44
N THR A 186 10.36 -10.49 1.05
CA THR A 186 11.15 -11.32 1.98
C THR A 186 12.62 -11.34 1.59
N ILE A 187 13.07 -10.35 0.80
CA ILE A 187 14.50 -10.17 0.50
C ILE A 187 15.20 -9.81 1.82
N PRO A 188 16.23 -10.58 2.23
CA PRO A 188 17.01 -10.26 3.42
C PRO A 188 17.66 -8.88 3.31
N GLU A 189 17.73 -8.17 4.42
CA GLU A 189 18.55 -6.96 4.50
C GLU A 189 20.04 -7.32 4.42
N GLU A 190 20.82 -6.43 3.81
CA GLU A 190 22.28 -6.53 3.83
C GLU A 190 22.79 -6.44 5.28
N PRO A 191 23.55 -7.43 5.81
CA PRO A 191 23.95 -7.45 7.21
C PRO A 191 24.68 -6.19 7.68
N LEU A 192 25.49 -5.57 6.78
CA LEU A 192 26.21 -4.34 7.08
C LEU A 192 25.28 -3.14 7.34
N LEU A 193 24.13 -3.10 6.68
CA LEU A 193 23.15 -2.04 6.90
C LEU A 193 22.51 -2.14 8.30
N GLY A 194 22.38 -3.35 8.83
CA GLY A 194 21.86 -3.57 10.18
C GLY A 194 22.70 -2.93 11.29
N LEU A 195 23.96 -2.61 11.04
CA LEU A 195 24.82 -1.90 11.99
C LEU A 195 24.58 -0.38 12.04
N LEU A 196 23.98 0.17 10.99
CA LEU A 196 23.79 1.61 10.81
C LEU A 196 22.32 2.04 10.93
N LEU A 197 21.40 1.09 10.72
CA LEU A 197 19.96 1.37 10.73
C LEU A 197 19.38 1.18 12.15
N PRO A 198 18.26 1.84 12.46
CA PRO A 198 17.52 1.58 13.68
C PRO A 198 17.18 0.08 13.83
N GLU A 199 17.00 -0.37 15.08
CA GLU A 199 16.69 -1.77 15.37
C GLU A 199 15.50 -2.29 14.56
N VAL A 200 15.59 -3.58 14.19
CA VAL A 200 14.49 -4.26 13.49
C VAL A 200 13.30 -4.41 14.41
N GLU A 201 12.16 -3.98 13.96
CA GLU A 201 10.91 -4.04 14.73
C GLU A 201 10.50 -5.51 14.98
N ARG A 202 9.96 -5.77 16.18
CA ARG A 202 9.56 -7.11 16.62
C ARG A 202 8.40 -7.71 15.81
N CYS A 203 7.52 -6.85 15.27
CA CYS A 203 6.40 -7.32 14.46
C CYS A 203 6.89 -7.80 13.09
N PRO A 204 6.61 -9.03 12.68
CA PRO A 204 7.02 -9.54 11.37
C PRO A 204 6.47 -8.69 10.25
N HIS A 205 7.34 -8.28 9.33
CA HIS A 205 7.02 -7.44 8.17
C HIS A 205 6.39 -6.07 8.54
N ALA A 206 6.74 -5.48 9.68
CA ALA A 206 6.15 -4.23 10.16
C ALA A 206 6.27 -3.10 9.12
N GLU A 207 7.48 -2.85 8.60
CA GLU A 207 7.70 -1.82 7.57
C GLU A 207 6.95 -2.13 6.26
N GLU A 208 6.95 -3.39 5.81
CA GLU A 208 6.19 -3.83 4.64
C GLU A 208 4.67 -3.66 4.84
N ARG A 209 4.18 -3.86 6.06
CA ARG A 209 2.78 -3.61 6.42
C ARG A 209 2.42 -2.14 6.31
N ARG A 210 3.27 -1.26 6.82
CA ARG A 210 3.09 0.20 6.67
C ARG A 210 3.20 0.63 5.21
N LEU A 211 4.12 0.04 4.46
CA LEU A 211 4.24 0.31 3.02
C LEU A 211 2.98 -0.13 2.26
N PHE A 212 2.40 -1.27 2.62
CA PHE A 212 1.14 -1.73 2.03
C PHE A 212 -0.02 -0.79 2.40
N TYR A 213 -0.09 -0.34 3.66
CA TYR A 213 -1.04 0.69 4.08
C TYR A 213 -0.87 1.98 3.28
N VAL A 214 0.36 2.45 3.08
CA VAL A 214 0.64 3.61 2.23
C VAL A 214 0.09 3.37 0.83
N ALA A 215 0.37 2.22 0.22
CA ALA A 215 -0.13 1.89 -1.13
C ALA A 215 -1.67 1.88 -1.19
N MET A 216 -2.34 1.26 -0.21
CA MET A 216 -3.81 1.25 -0.11
C MET A 216 -4.38 2.68 -0.08
N THR A 217 -3.78 3.56 0.71
CA THR A 217 -4.29 4.92 0.95
C THR A 217 -3.92 5.94 -0.15
N ARG A 218 -3.38 5.51 -1.29
CA ARG A 218 -3.15 6.37 -2.48
C ARG A 218 -4.42 6.57 -3.31
N CYS A 219 -5.49 5.84 -2.98
CA CYS A 219 -6.75 5.81 -3.72
C CYS A 219 -7.77 6.80 -3.15
N LYS A 220 -8.44 7.58 -4.03
CA LYS A 220 -9.56 8.45 -3.65
C LYS A 220 -10.92 7.78 -3.82
N LYS A 221 -11.10 6.99 -4.90
CA LYS A 221 -12.39 6.40 -5.27
C LYS A 221 -12.40 4.89 -5.16
N LYS A 222 -11.48 4.18 -5.85
CA LYS A 222 -11.48 2.73 -5.85
C LYS A 222 -10.09 2.12 -5.97
N LEU A 223 -9.80 1.15 -5.09
CA LEU A 223 -8.58 0.37 -5.06
C LEU A 223 -8.86 -1.04 -5.59
N PHE A 224 -8.02 -1.50 -6.51
CA PHE A 224 -8.02 -2.86 -7.05
C PHE A 224 -6.75 -3.58 -6.62
N PHE A 225 -6.91 -4.74 -5.97
CA PHE A 225 -5.81 -5.65 -5.67
C PHE A 225 -5.70 -6.65 -6.81
N ILE A 226 -4.57 -6.71 -7.50
CA ILE A 226 -4.31 -7.68 -8.57
C ILE A 226 -3.61 -8.89 -7.96
N VAL A 227 -4.38 -9.94 -7.74
CA VAL A 227 -3.99 -11.11 -6.96
C VAL A 227 -3.47 -12.22 -7.85
N ASP A 228 -2.28 -12.71 -7.57
CA ASP A 228 -1.78 -13.95 -8.12
C ASP A 228 -2.44 -15.13 -7.38
N GLN A 229 -3.38 -15.83 -8.03
CA GLN A 229 -4.12 -16.91 -7.40
C GLN A 229 -3.31 -18.20 -7.22
N THR A 230 -2.17 -18.34 -7.92
CA THR A 230 -1.26 -19.47 -7.72
C THR A 230 -0.34 -19.27 -6.51
N ARG A 231 0.04 -18.01 -6.25
CA ARG A 231 0.97 -17.66 -5.17
C ARG A 231 0.59 -16.31 -4.55
N PRO A 232 -0.57 -16.26 -3.88
CA PRO A 232 -1.09 -15.01 -3.32
C PRO A 232 -0.18 -14.47 -2.20
N SER A 233 -0.17 -13.16 -2.06
CA SER A 233 0.46 -12.47 -0.93
C SER A 233 -0.17 -12.92 0.39
N ARG A 234 0.64 -13.12 1.45
CA ARG A 234 0.09 -13.34 2.80
C ARG A 234 -0.83 -12.20 3.25
N PHE A 235 -0.59 -10.97 2.80
CA PHE A 235 -1.47 -9.83 3.11
C PHE A 235 -2.86 -9.98 2.47
N MET A 236 -2.97 -10.70 1.34
CA MET A 236 -4.27 -11.04 0.76
C MET A 236 -5.01 -12.04 1.62
N TYR A 237 -4.33 -13.01 2.24
CA TYR A 237 -4.94 -13.91 3.21
C TYR A 237 -5.45 -13.18 4.44
N GLU A 238 -4.66 -12.26 4.99
CA GLU A 238 -5.09 -11.44 6.14
C GLU A 238 -6.33 -10.60 5.81
N LEU A 239 -6.36 -9.97 4.64
CA LEU A 239 -7.51 -9.18 4.20
C LEU A 239 -8.74 -10.07 3.98
N HIS A 240 -8.57 -11.25 3.40
CA HIS A 240 -9.67 -12.19 3.14
C HIS A 240 -10.22 -12.77 4.42
N SER A 241 -9.37 -13.36 5.27
CA SER A 241 -9.82 -14.15 6.43
C SER A 241 -10.26 -13.30 7.61
N LYS A 242 -9.70 -12.08 7.77
CA LYS A 242 -9.80 -11.34 9.05
C LYS A 242 -10.38 -9.93 8.93
N ILE A 243 -10.44 -9.35 7.72
CA ILE A 243 -10.74 -7.93 7.57
C ILE A 243 -11.91 -7.67 6.62
N CYS A 244 -11.81 -8.10 5.36
CA CYS A 244 -12.79 -7.76 4.33
C CYS A 244 -12.98 -8.87 3.28
N PRO A 245 -13.54 -10.04 3.65
CA PRO A 245 -13.71 -11.15 2.72
C PRO A 245 -14.58 -10.81 1.49
N ASN A 246 -15.50 -9.89 1.64
CA ASN A 246 -16.45 -9.52 0.59
C ASN A 246 -15.79 -8.88 -0.66
N ILE A 247 -14.58 -8.34 -0.56
CA ILE A 247 -13.88 -7.76 -1.71
C ILE A 247 -13.33 -8.82 -2.67
N PHE A 248 -13.24 -10.09 -2.23
CA PHE A 248 -12.67 -11.22 -2.96
C PHE A 248 -13.69 -12.01 -3.79
N ARG A 249 -14.88 -11.45 -4.05
CA ARG A 249 -15.88 -12.11 -4.89
C ARG A 249 -15.32 -12.43 -6.27
N GLY A 250 -15.25 -13.72 -6.61
CA GLY A 250 -14.68 -14.22 -7.87
C GLY A 250 -13.16 -14.48 -7.83
N VAL A 251 -12.50 -14.23 -6.70
CA VAL A 251 -11.09 -14.59 -6.48
C VAL A 251 -11.04 -15.77 -5.53
N LYS A 252 -10.44 -16.87 -5.97
CA LYS A 252 -10.24 -18.08 -5.14
C LYS A 252 -8.81 -18.09 -4.65
N LEU A 253 -8.62 -18.00 -3.34
CA LEU A 253 -7.32 -18.22 -2.72
C LEU A 253 -7.16 -19.71 -2.38
N PRO A 254 -5.95 -20.28 -2.43
CA PRO A 254 -5.67 -21.62 -1.91
C PRO A 254 -6.07 -21.72 -0.43
N PRO A 255 -6.48 -22.91 0.08
CA PRO A 255 -6.96 -23.07 1.45
C PRO A 255 -5.90 -22.76 2.51
N GLN A 256 -4.63 -22.79 2.15
CA GLN A 256 -3.52 -22.40 3.00
C GLN A 256 -2.60 -21.44 2.24
N CYS A 257 -2.06 -20.46 2.96
CA CYS A 257 -1.09 -19.54 2.39
C CYS A 257 0.20 -20.29 2.02
N PRO A 258 0.60 -20.33 0.74
CA PRO A 258 1.78 -21.06 0.32
C PRO A 258 3.08 -20.47 0.87
N ASN A 259 3.03 -19.26 1.47
CA ASN A 259 4.21 -18.57 1.99
C ASN A 259 4.39 -18.70 3.50
N CYS A 260 3.31 -18.90 4.27
CA CYS A 260 3.38 -18.96 5.74
C CYS A 260 2.53 -20.06 6.35
N GLY A 261 1.82 -20.88 5.54
CA GLY A 261 0.97 -21.94 6.01
C GLY A 261 -0.32 -21.49 6.72
N GLU A 262 -0.61 -20.20 6.81
CA GLU A 262 -1.81 -19.67 7.44
C GLU A 262 -3.04 -20.15 6.66
N ALA A 263 -4.00 -20.76 7.36
CA ALA A 263 -5.26 -21.22 6.77
C ALA A 263 -6.25 -20.04 6.57
N LEU A 264 -7.18 -20.21 5.60
CA LEU A 264 -8.29 -19.27 5.38
C LEU A 264 -9.35 -19.38 6.47
#